data_ceeddfb10c428e10170edcf8a2700c59
#
_entry.id   ceeddfb10c428e10170edcf8a2700c59
#
_cell.length_a   1.000
_cell.length_b   1.000
_cell.length_c   1.000
_cell.angle_alpha   90.00
_cell.angle_beta   90.00
_cell.angle_gamma   90.00
#
_symmetry.space_group_name_H-M   'P 1'
#
loop_
_entity.id
_entity.type
_entity.pdbx_description
1 polymer ?
#
loop_
_entity_poly.entity_id
_entity_poly.type
_entity_poly.pdbx_seq_one_letter_code
_entity_poly.pdbx_strand_id
1 'polypeptide(L)'
;AEAAAKAGLPTVFGARLSLDHGSLTVLARTPEGYRLLSRVMAAAHMASTDRRPRYPSLESFAEQLAGQCYILVDYSWLDMLDTLIESFGIDSLVLHYESNLLPEDADRFAALDAAAAQLMSRHSGLRAIISASPHAATRSQTRLASAKAALAQRESLAAASWHTHPMGAQWLRDGRSMLRLAPGREKLLETTVKIAEECAFSWDIVAPRLPHFAVPDGETEMSWLRQLTYRRARKRYQAYPEQTYRRARTQIEHELGVIEQLGFPGYFLIVMDIVDFCARQNILAQGRGSAANSVVCFSLGITNAEPVSYTHLRAH
;
A
#
# COMPACT_ATOMS: atom_id res chain seq x y z
N ALA A 1 -2.51 5.23 -5.77
CA ALA A 1 -1.32 5.27 -6.62
C ALA A 1 -1.68 5.06 -8.10
N GLU A 2 -2.33 3.95 -8.50
CA GLU A 2 -2.67 3.66 -9.90
C GLU A 2 -3.48 4.79 -10.57
N ALA A 3 -4.52 5.31 -9.90
CA ALA A 3 -5.32 6.42 -10.43
C ALA A 3 -4.50 7.71 -10.58
N ALA A 4 -3.57 7.98 -9.67
CA ALA A 4 -2.65 9.12 -9.74
C ALA A 4 -1.67 8.96 -10.92
N ALA A 5 -1.10 7.76 -11.09
CA ALA A 5 -0.22 7.46 -12.21
C ALA A 5 -0.94 7.63 -13.56
N LYS A 6 -2.18 7.13 -13.69
CA LYS A 6 -3.02 7.33 -14.89
C LYS A 6 -3.33 8.81 -15.17
N ALA A 7 -3.39 9.63 -14.12
CA ALA A 7 -3.61 11.07 -14.24
C ALA A 7 -2.30 11.88 -14.39
N GLY A 8 -1.14 11.23 -14.44
CA GLY A 8 0.17 11.89 -14.52
C GLY A 8 0.53 12.65 -13.24
N LEU A 9 -0.07 12.32 -12.09
CA LEU A 9 0.19 12.99 -10.83
C LEU A 9 1.31 12.28 -10.07
N PRO A 10 2.30 13.03 -9.53
CA PRO A 10 3.32 12.47 -8.67
C PRO A 10 2.68 11.87 -7.40
N THR A 11 3.24 10.77 -6.92
CA THR A 11 2.69 10.04 -5.77
C THR A 11 3.69 10.04 -4.63
N VAL A 12 3.22 10.44 -3.44
CA VAL A 12 3.95 10.35 -2.18
C VAL A 12 3.47 9.12 -1.41
N PHE A 13 4.40 8.33 -0.91
CA PHE A 13 4.12 7.11 -0.15
C PHE A 13 4.47 7.33 1.32
N GLY A 14 3.59 6.89 2.20
CA GLY A 14 3.80 7.00 3.62
C GLY A 14 2.85 6.12 4.42
N ALA A 15 3.05 6.10 5.71
CA ALA A 15 2.20 5.38 6.64
C ALA A 15 2.03 6.15 7.94
N ARG A 16 0.94 5.90 8.63
CA ARG A 16 0.69 6.35 9.99
C ARG A 16 0.91 5.17 10.92
N LEU A 17 1.96 5.25 11.74
CA LEU A 17 2.35 4.20 12.67
C LEU A 17 1.62 4.44 14.01
N SER A 18 0.89 3.44 14.49
CA SER A 18 0.21 3.51 15.78
C SER A 18 1.15 3.01 16.86
N LEU A 19 1.77 3.94 17.59
CA LEU A 19 2.70 3.68 18.69
C LEU A 19 1.99 3.88 20.05
N ASP A 20 2.61 3.47 21.13
CA ASP A 20 2.02 3.60 22.48
C ASP A 20 1.77 5.07 22.87
N HIS A 21 2.66 5.98 22.47
CA HIS A 21 2.52 7.42 22.69
C HIS A 21 1.43 8.06 21.82
N GLY A 22 1.23 7.56 20.61
CA GLY A 22 0.30 8.13 19.63
C GLY A 22 0.56 7.65 18.22
N SER A 23 -0.04 8.34 17.26
CA SER A 23 0.17 8.03 15.84
C SER A 23 1.26 8.91 15.25
N LEU A 24 2.30 8.30 14.69
CA LEU A 24 3.41 8.98 14.04
C LEU A 24 3.29 8.85 12.52
N THR A 25 3.26 9.97 11.80
CA THR A 25 3.17 9.95 10.34
C THR A 25 4.57 9.96 9.74
N VAL A 26 4.83 8.97 8.87
CA VAL A 26 6.11 8.75 8.21
C VAL A 26 5.93 8.81 6.70
N LEU A 27 6.73 9.62 6.00
CA LEU A 27 6.74 9.73 4.55
C LEU A 27 8.06 9.16 4.00
N ALA A 28 7.96 8.23 3.04
CA ALA A 28 9.14 7.72 2.35
C ALA A 28 9.71 8.79 1.40
N ARG A 29 10.98 9.12 1.54
CA ARG A 29 11.70 10.05 0.65
C ARG A 29 12.17 9.38 -0.63
N THR A 30 12.40 8.08 -0.56
CA THR A 30 13.00 7.29 -1.62
C THR A 30 12.30 5.94 -1.73
N PRO A 31 12.47 5.22 -2.84
CA PRO A 31 12.06 3.81 -2.96
C PRO A 31 12.62 2.92 -1.85
N GLU A 32 13.84 3.19 -1.42
CA GLU A 32 14.46 2.46 -0.31
C GLU A 32 13.75 2.80 1.01
N GLY A 33 13.42 4.07 1.26
CA GLY A 33 12.62 4.47 2.41
C GLY A 33 11.26 3.77 2.46
N TYR A 34 10.59 3.61 1.31
CA TYR A 34 9.35 2.83 1.21
C TYR A 34 9.56 1.36 1.57
N ARG A 35 10.65 0.75 1.08
CA ARG A 35 11.01 -0.65 1.39
C ARG A 35 11.26 -0.85 2.88
N LEU A 36 12.01 0.06 3.50
CA LEU A 36 12.33 0.02 4.92
C LEU A 36 11.08 0.24 5.78
N LEU A 37 10.27 1.24 5.46
CA LEU A 37 8.99 1.49 6.14
C LEU A 37 8.07 0.26 6.06
N SER A 38 7.97 -0.37 4.89
CA SER A 38 7.18 -1.60 4.72
C SER A 38 7.70 -2.75 5.59
N ARG A 39 9.04 -2.89 5.74
CA ARG A 39 9.65 -3.90 6.63
C ARG A 39 9.34 -3.63 8.10
N VAL A 40 9.47 -2.39 8.55
CA VAL A 40 9.14 -1.99 9.94
C VAL A 40 7.68 -2.33 10.24
N MET A 41 6.76 -1.98 9.33
CA MET A 41 5.33 -2.30 9.48
C MET A 41 5.08 -3.81 9.48
N ALA A 42 5.70 -4.56 8.59
CA ALA A 42 5.58 -6.02 8.53
C ALA A 42 6.08 -6.67 9.82
N ALA A 43 7.24 -6.25 10.32
CA ALA A 43 7.81 -6.75 11.58
C ALA A 43 6.86 -6.49 12.77
N ALA A 44 6.28 -5.29 12.85
CA ALA A 44 5.34 -4.93 13.90
C ALA A 44 4.06 -5.79 13.86
N HIS A 45 3.56 -6.11 12.66
CA HIS A 45 2.41 -7.00 12.49
C HIS A 45 2.75 -8.46 12.81
N MET A 46 3.95 -8.92 12.44
CA MET A 46 4.40 -10.28 12.73
C MET A 46 4.68 -10.51 14.22
N ALA A 47 5.05 -9.46 14.96
CA ALA A 47 5.26 -9.52 16.41
C ALA A 47 3.96 -9.61 17.21
N SER A 48 2.79 -9.48 16.56
CA SER A 48 1.48 -9.41 17.20
C SER A 48 0.66 -10.68 16.95
N THR A 49 -0.04 -11.13 17.99
CA THR A 49 -1.00 -12.24 17.92
C THR A 49 -2.45 -11.77 17.77
N ASP A 50 -2.72 -10.49 18.07
CA ASP A 50 -4.07 -9.91 18.10
C ASP A 50 -4.40 -9.02 16.89
N ARG A 51 -3.59 -9.08 15.84
CA ARG A 51 -3.67 -8.28 14.59
C ARG A 51 -3.44 -6.78 14.77
N ARG A 52 -3.09 -6.30 15.96
CA ARG A 52 -2.67 -4.93 16.19
C ARG A 52 -1.16 -4.85 16.06
N PRO A 53 -0.59 -3.95 15.25
CA PRO A 53 0.85 -3.87 15.10
C PRO A 53 1.49 -3.51 16.44
N ARG A 54 2.55 -4.21 16.80
CA ARG A 54 3.37 -3.91 17.98
C ARG A 54 4.73 -3.48 17.49
N TYR A 55 4.94 -2.17 17.53
CA TYR A 55 6.24 -1.61 17.20
C TYR A 55 7.19 -1.84 18.36
N PRO A 56 8.46 -2.20 18.08
CA PRO A 56 9.50 -2.16 19.11
C PRO A 56 9.71 -0.71 19.59
N SER A 57 10.70 -0.47 20.45
CA SER A 57 10.98 0.89 20.87
C SER A 57 11.26 1.82 19.69
N LEU A 58 10.97 3.12 19.85
CA LEU A 58 11.13 4.11 18.81
C LEU A 58 12.54 4.06 18.20
N GLU A 59 13.56 3.92 19.03
CA GLU A 59 14.96 3.88 18.66
C GLU A 59 15.29 2.71 17.71
N SER A 60 14.68 1.56 17.95
CA SER A 60 15.00 0.33 17.22
C SER A 60 14.61 0.36 15.73
N PHE A 61 13.54 1.09 15.38
CA PHE A 61 13.17 1.26 13.97
C PHE A 61 13.60 2.62 13.40
N ALA A 62 13.88 3.60 14.26
CA ALA A 62 14.36 4.91 13.84
C ALA A 62 15.66 4.81 13.06
N GLU A 63 16.62 4.00 13.53
CA GLU A 63 17.89 3.75 12.84
C GLU A 63 17.68 3.27 11.39
N GLN A 64 16.64 2.47 11.16
CA GLN A 64 16.32 1.97 9.82
C GLN A 64 15.71 3.04 8.91
N LEU A 65 14.97 4.00 9.47
CA LEU A 65 14.21 5.00 8.72
C LEU A 65 14.94 6.34 8.61
N ALA A 66 15.91 6.61 9.47
CA ALA A 66 16.68 7.86 9.50
C ALA A 66 17.31 8.16 8.12
N GLY A 67 17.17 9.40 7.65
CA GLY A 67 17.67 9.83 6.35
C GLY A 67 16.90 9.31 5.12
N GLN A 68 16.11 8.24 5.25
CA GLN A 68 15.32 7.64 4.17
C GLN A 68 13.83 8.02 4.21
N CYS A 69 13.38 8.50 5.35
CA CYS A 69 12.00 8.93 5.57
C CYS A 69 11.95 10.30 6.23
N TYR A 70 10.86 11.02 6.01
CA TYR A 70 10.47 12.17 6.83
C TYR A 70 9.49 11.72 7.91
N ILE A 71 9.68 12.25 9.11
CA ILE A 71 8.83 12.04 10.28
C ILE A 71 8.05 13.33 10.50
N LEU A 72 6.74 13.29 10.33
CA LEU A 72 5.88 14.45 10.56
C LEU A 72 5.54 14.55 12.04
N VAL A 73 6.03 15.60 12.69
CA VAL A 73 5.87 15.86 14.11
C VAL A 73 4.76 16.89 14.29
N ASP A 74 3.59 16.44 14.68
CA ASP A 74 2.48 17.31 15.04
C ASP A 74 2.53 17.73 16.52
N TYR A 75 1.55 18.52 16.94
CA TYR A 75 1.46 19.02 18.32
C TYR A 75 1.53 17.91 19.39
N SER A 76 0.98 16.73 19.10
CA SER A 76 0.91 15.63 20.08
C SER A 76 2.25 14.95 20.36
N TRP A 77 3.29 15.28 19.61
CA TRP A 77 4.64 14.72 19.74
C TRP A 77 5.67 15.74 20.25
N LEU A 78 5.26 16.95 20.64
CA LEU A 78 6.18 17.99 21.09
C LEU A 78 6.91 17.66 22.38
N ASP A 79 6.31 16.90 23.27
CA ASP A 79 6.92 16.39 24.51
C ASP A 79 7.98 15.31 24.26
N MET A 80 7.96 14.65 23.09
CA MET A 80 8.92 13.65 22.66
C MET A 80 9.96 14.19 21.65
N LEU A 81 9.96 15.51 21.41
CA LEU A 81 10.71 16.12 20.33
C LEU A 81 12.21 15.88 20.42
N ASP A 82 12.82 16.00 21.62
CA ASP A 82 14.24 15.73 21.81
C ASP A 82 14.58 14.25 21.53
N THR A 83 13.75 13.32 21.98
CA THR A 83 13.89 11.89 21.69
C THR A 83 13.78 11.60 20.17
N LEU A 84 12.86 12.28 19.48
CA LEU A 84 12.74 12.13 18.03
C LEU A 84 13.98 12.66 17.28
N ILE A 85 14.55 13.78 17.76
CA ILE A 85 15.78 14.35 17.19
C ILE A 85 16.97 13.39 17.40
N GLU A 86 17.12 12.85 18.60
CA GLU A 86 18.18 11.89 18.92
C GLU A 86 18.06 10.62 18.07
N SER A 87 16.82 10.14 17.85
CA SER A 87 16.56 8.88 17.17
C SER A 87 16.65 9.00 15.64
N PHE A 88 16.10 10.06 15.04
CA PHE A 88 15.97 10.19 13.57
C PHE A 88 16.90 11.23 12.95
N GLY A 89 17.47 12.14 13.78
CA GLY A 89 18.18 13.32 13.32
C GLY A 89 17.24 14.43 12.85
N ILE A 90 17.66 15.69 13.04
CA ILE A 90 16.86 16.87 12.74
C ILE A 90 16.44 16.97 11.25
N ASP A 91 17.28 16.49 10.33
CA ASP A 91 17.04 16.53 8.88
C ASP A 91 15.92 15.59 8.42
N SER A 92 15.57 14.61 9.26
CA SER A 92 14.45 13.70 9.02
C SER A 92 13.14 14.22 9.59
N LEU A 93 13.19 15.22 10.50
CA LEU A 93 11.99 15.73 11.16
C LEU A 93 11.38 16.89 10.38
N VAL A 94 10.05 16.89 10.35
CA VAL A 94 9.25 17.96 9.74
C VAL A 94 8.14 18.33 10.69
N LEU A 95 8.12 19.55 11.21
CA LEU A 95 7.01 20.04 12.02
C LEU A 95 5.75 20.10 11.17
N HIS A 96 4.67 19.54 11.66
CA HIS A 96 3.41 19.43 10.94
C HIS A 96 2.30 20.24 11.61
N TYR A 97 1.94 21.33 10.97
CA TYR A 97 0.80 22.16 11.33
C TYR A 97 -0.46 21.58 10.69
N GLU A 98 -1.35 21.04 11.50
CA GLU A 98 -2.59 20.41 11.01
C GLU A 98 -3.76 21.36 11.22
N SER A 99 -4.27 21.96 10.15
CA SER A 99 -5.40 22.89 10.19
C SER A 99 -6.71 22.12 10.03
N ASN A 100 -7.41 21.93 11.15
CA ASN A 100 -8.69 21.22 11.22
C ASN A 100 -9.89 22.18 11.36
N LEU A 101 -9.65 23.50 11.36
CA LEU A 101 -10.64 24.55 11.61
C LEU A 101 -11.29 24.40 13.02
N LEU A 102 -10.52 23.95 13.98
CA LEU A 102 -10.92 23.85 15.37
C LEU A 102 -10.44 25.09 16.15
N PRO A 103 -11.14 25.51 17.23
CA PRO A 103 -10.68 26.58 18.09
C PRO A 103 -9.27 26.34 18.65
N GLU A 104 -8.95 25.09 18.96
CA GLU A 104 -7.67 24.64 19.53
C GLU A 104 -6.50 24.70 18.55
N ASP A 105 -6.75 24.87 17.24
CA ASP A 105 -5.68 24.95 16.25
C ASP A 105 -4.76 26.16 16.52
N ALA A 106 -5.30 27.26 17.05
CA ALA A 106 -4.51 28.44 17.40
C ALA A 106 -3.45 28.14 18.47
N ASP A 107 -3.86 27.45 19.54
CA ASP A 107 -2.97 27.08 20.65
C ASP A 107 -1.94 26.04 20.22
N ARG A 108 -2.36 25.06 19.41
CA ARG A 108 -1.47 24.05 18.82
C ARG A 108 -0.41 24.69 17.91
N PHE A 109 -0.81 25.67 17.11
CA PHE A 109 0.11 26.40 16.25
C PHE A 109 1.08 27.27 17.05
N ALA A 110 0.63 27.92 18.10
CA ALA A 110 1.49 28.68 18.99
C ALA A 110 2.56 27.79 19.67
N ALA A 111 2.18 26.61 20.10
CA ALA A 111 3.13 25.65 20.67
C ALA A 111 4.14 25.15 19.63
N LEU A 112 3.71 24.85 18.41
CA LEU A 112 4.61 24.48 17.30
C LEU A 112 5.55 25.66 16.91
N ASP A 113 5.07 26.90 16.92
CA ASP A 113 5.88 28.09 16.67
C ASP A 113 6.96 28.24 17.73
N ALA A 114 6.62 28.03 19.01
CA ALA A 114 7.58 28.07 20.12
C ALA A 114 8.65 26.98 20.00
N ALA A 115 8.24 25.76 19.67
CA ALA A 115 9.15 24.65 19.43
C ALA A 115 10.07 24.93 18.21
N ALA A 116 9.51 25.44 17.12
CA ALA A 116 10.27 25.83 15.93
C ALA A 116 11.34 26.88 16.26
N ALA A 117 10.98 27.94 16.99
CA ALA A 117 11.91 28.99 17.40
C ALA A 117 13.05 28.43 18.28
N GLN A 118 12.72 27.54 19.22
CA GLN A 118 13.72 26.88 20.08
C GLN A 118 14.67 25.99 19.25
N LEU A 119 14.14 25.21 18.32
CA LEU A 119 14.97 24.33 17.49
C LEU A 119 15.83 25.10 16.51
N MET A 120 15.31 26.15 15.87
CA MET A 120 16.06 26.99 14.94
C MET A 120 17.24 27.72 15.60
N SER A 121 17.19 27.94 16.92
CA SER A 121 18.32 28.48 17.68
C SER A 121 19.47 27.47 17.88
N ARG A 122 19.18 26.18 17.75
CA ARG A 122 20.13 25.08 18.00
C ARG A 122 20.51 24.31 16.73
N HIS A 123 19.62 24.24 15.76
CA HIS A 123 19.77 23.46 14.55
C HIS A 123 19.45 24.28 13.31
N SER A 124 20.29 24.18 12.30
CA SER A 124 19.99 24.66 10.95
C SER A 124 19.24 23.56 10.19
N GLY A 125 18.27 23.93 9.34
CA GLY A 125 17.62 22.99 8.43
C GLY A 125 16.27 22.44 8.88
N LEU A 126 15.74 22.86 10.03
CA LEU A 126 14.39 22.51 10.46
C LEU A 126 13.37 22.88 9.38
N ARG A 127 12.53 21.92 9.02
CA ARG A 127 11.43 22.11 8.07
C ARG A 127 10.09 22.08 8.77
N ALA A 128 9.13 22.78 8.21
CA ALA A 128 7.76 22.77 8.69
C ALA A 128 6.78 22.83 7.52
N ILE A 129 5.67 22.14 7.64
CA ILE A 129 4.60 22.04 6.65
C ILE A 129 3.25 22.33 7.28
N ILE A 130 2.26 22.63 6.45
CA ILE A 130 0.87 22.75 6.87
C ILE A 130 -0.03 21.90 5.97
N SER A 131 -0.98 21.20 6.57
CA SER A 131 -1.99 20.44 5.85
C SER A 131 -3.37 20.58 6.49
N ALA A 132 -4.40 20.16 5.76
CA ALA A 132 -5.77 20.06 6.27
C ALA A 132 -6.17 18.60 6.56
N SER A 133 -5.22 17.68 6.58
CA SER A 133 -5.41 16.24 6.84
C SER A 133 -6.69 15.67 6.19
N PRO A 134 -6.83 15.74 4.86
CA PRO A 134 -8.09 15.44 4.19
C PRO A 134 -8.48 13.97 4.31
N HIS A 135 -9.70 13.70 4.79
CA HIS A 135 -10.31 12.37 4.83
C HIS A 135 -11.33 12.16 3.70
N ALA A 136 -11.60 13.18 2.91
CA ALA A 136 -12.53 13.15 1.80
C ALA A 136 -11.99 13.97 0.61
N ALA A 137 -12.33 13.58 -0.61
CA ALA A 137 -11.92 14.32 -1.79
C ALA A 137 -12.69 15.65 -1.95
N THR A 138 -13.97 15.69 -1.54
CA THR A 138 -14.81 16.89 -1.62
C THR A 138 -15.52 17.14 -0.30
N ARG A 139 -16.00 18.38 -0.13
CA ARG A 139 -16.75 18.77 1.07
C ARG A 139 -18.00 17.90 1.29
N SER A 140 -18.73 17.55 0.25
CA SER A 140 -19.92 16.70 0.34
C SER A 140 -19.61 15.29 0.83
N GLN A 141 -18.43 14.77 0.50
CA GLN A 141 -17.98 13.42 0.91
C GLN A 141 -17.50 13.36 2.37
N THR A 142 -17.33 14.49 3.06
CA THR A 142 -16.98 14.47 4.50
C THR A 142 -18.04 13.77 5.34
N ARG A 143 -19.32 13.79 4.91
CA ARG A 143 -20.40 13.04 5.59
C ARG A 143 -20.15 11.52 5.56
N LEU A 144 -19.61 11.01 4.45
CA LEU A 144 -19.22 9.60 4.35
C LEU A 144 -18.02 9.29 5.24
N ALA A 145 -17.04 10.19 5.33
CA ALA A 145 -15.90 10.04 6.24
C ALA A 145 -16.38 9.97 7.70
N SER A 146 -17.30 10.85 8.10
CA SER A 146 -17.93 10.80 9.43
C SER A 146 -18.67 9.50 9.70
N ALA A 147 -19.43 9.00 8.70
CA ALA A 147 -20.13 7.72 8.82
C ALA A 147 -19.17 6.53 8.99
N LYS A 148 -18.04 6.53 8.25
CA LYS A 148 -16.98 5.53 8.40
C LYS A 148 -16.32 5.58 9.77
N ALA A 149 -16.07 6.79 10.31
CA ALA A 149 -15.50 6.95 11.65
C ALA A 149 -16.45 6.42 12.72
N ALA A 150 -17.73 6.75 12.65
CA ALA A 150 -18.76 6.24 13.55
C ALA A 150 -18.87 4.69 13.49
N LEU A 151 -18.83 4.12 12.30
CA LEU A 151 -18.85 2.68 12.10
C LEU A 151 -17.61 2.01 12.71
N ALA A 152 -16.42 2.61 12.55
CA ALA A 152 -15.19 2.10 13.13
C ALA A 152 -15.25 2.06 14.67
N GLN A 153 -15.92 3.03 15.28
CA GLN A 153 -16.14 3.08 16.73
C GLN A 153 -17.35 2.26 17.20
N ARG A 154 -18.15 1.73 16.24
CA ARG A 154 -19.41 1.03 16.50
C ARG A 154 -20.43 1.91 17.25
N GLU A 155 -20.47 3.18 16.90
CA GLU A 155 -21.35 4.19 17.51
C GLU A 155 -22.31 4.77 16.48
N SER A 156 -23.36 5.43 16.96
CA SER A 156 -24.22 6.24 16.09
C SER A 156 -23.50 7.50 15.61
N LEU A 157 -23.93 8.08 14.49
CA LEU A 157 -23.35 9.33 13.97
C LEU A 157 -23.43 10.48 14.99
N ALA A 158 -24.50 10.51 15.78
CA ALA A 158 -24.68 11.50 16.82
C ALA A 158 -23.72 11.31 17.99
N ALA A 159 -23.48 10.07 18.44
CA ALA A 159 -22.52 9.74 19.50
C ALA A 159 -21.08 9.96 19.04
N ALA A 160 -20.76 9.61 17.78
CA ALA A 160 -19.43 9.78 17.21
C ALA A 160 -19.09 11.24 16.86
N SER A 161 -19.97 12.20 17.08
CA SER A 161 -19.75 13.62 16.74
C SER A 161 -18.49 14.23 17.40
N TRP A 162 -18.10 13.69 18.55
CA TRP A 162 -16.90 14.12 19.29
C TRP A 162 -15.59 13.56 18.69
N HIS A 163 -15.69 12.48 17.92
CA HIS A 163 -14.53 11.82 17.28
C HIS A 163 -14.44 12.15 15.79
N THR A 164 -15.43 12.82 15.26
CA THR A 164 -15.45 13.31 13.87
C THR A 164 -15.23 14.81 13.89
N HIS A 165 -14.57 15.34 12.87
CA HIS A 165 -14.43 16.78 12.74
C HIS A 165 -15.83 17.41 12.54
N PRO A 166 -16.35 18.17 13.51
CA PRO A 166 -17.77 18.59 13.51
C PRO A 166 -18.10 19.54 12.34
N MET A 167 -17.10 20.21 11.79
CA MET A 167 -17.25 21.15 10.69
C MET A 167 -17.15 20.51 9.31
N GLY A 168 -16.89 19.19 9.22
CA GLY A 168 -16.59 18.55 7.95
C GLY A 168 -15.43 19.22 7.23
N ALA A 169 -14.40 19.62 7.99
CA ALA A 169 -13.31 20.46 7.50
C ALA A 169 -12.29 19.68 6.67
N GLN A 170 -12.20 18.37 6.89
CA GLN A 170 -11.13 17.52 6.34
C GLN A 170 -11.45 17.03 4.93
N TRP A 171 -11.37 17.90 3.96
CA TRP A 171 -11.49 17.56 2.54
C TRP A 171 -10.32 18.17 1.75
N LEU A 172 -10.03 17.56 0.59
CA LEU A 172 -8.94 17.99 -0.27
C LEU A 172 -9.23 19.36 -0.86
N ARG A 173 -8.34 20.33 -0.63
CA ARG A 173 -8.45 21.72 -1.05
C ARG A 173 -7.41 22.05 -2.10
N ASP A 174 -7.76 22.99 -2.97
CA ASP A 174 -6.79 23.62 -3.86
C ASP A 174 -5.84 24.57 -3.10
N GLY A 175 -4.73 24.94 -3.71
CA GLY A 175 -3.71 25.82 -3.10
C GLY A 175 -4.27 27.16 -2.65
N ARG A 176 -5.21 27.76 -3.41
CA ARG A 176 -5.85 29.04 -3.06
C ARG A 176 -6.71 28.89 -1.79
N SER A 177 -7.40 27.78 -1.65
CA SER A 177 -8.18 27.49 -0.45
C SER A 177 -7.30 27.19 0.75
N MET A 178 -6.14 26.53 0.53
CA MET A 178 -5.15 26.31 1.58
C MET A 178 -4.52 27.63 2.06
N LEU A 179 -4.20 28.56 1.17
CA LEU A 179 -3.71 29.90 1.55
C LEU A 179 -4.69 30.64 2.45
N ARG A 180 -5.99 30.51 2.21
CA ARG A 180 -7.02 31.10 3.10
C ARG A 180 -7.10 30.47 4.48
N LEU A 181 -6.73 29.18 4.60
CA LEU A 181 -6.68 28.48 5.90
C LEU A 181 -5.43 28.82 6.71
N ALA A 182 -4.40 29.31 6.05
CA ALA A 182 -3.09 29.53 6.65
C ALA A 182 -2.59 30.99 6.40
N PRO A 183 -3.34 32.02 6.80
CA PRO A 183 -2.93 33.40 6.58
C PRO A 183 -1.62 33.70 7.33
N GLY A 184 -0.65 34.28 6.64
CA GLY A 184 0.68 34.55 7.17
C GLY A 184 1.59 33.33 7.31
N ARG A 185 1.20 32.17 6.75
CA ARG A 185 1.97 30.93 6.79
C ARG A 185 2.25 30.37 5.40
N GLU A 186 2.31 31.23 4.39
CA GLU A 186 2.53 30.89 2.99
C GLU A 186 3.80 30.04 2.81
N LYS A 187 4.84 30.33 3.59
CA LYS A 187 6.11 29.61 3.57
C LYS A 187 5.98 28.13 3.97
N LEU A 188 5.04 27.81 4.86
CA LEU A 188 4.75 26.41 5.22
C LEU A 188 4.12 25.66 4.04
N LEU A 189 3.25 26.30 3.27
CA LEU A 189 2.65 25.70 2.06
C LEU A 189 3.69 25.48 0.98
N GLU A 190 4.60 26.44 0.76
CA GLU A 190 5.73 26.26 -0.16
C GLU A 190 6.60 25.06 0.24
N THR A 191 6.88 24.92 1.53
CA THR A 191 7.65 23.79 2.06
C THR A 191 6.87 22.47 1.90
N THR A 192 5.54 22.50 2.06
CA THR A 192 4.69 21.32 1.83
C THR A 192 4.84 20.81 0.39
N VAL A 193 4.83 21.70 -0.59
CA VAL A 193 5.03 21.34 -2.01
C VAL A 193 6.43 20.76 -2.23
N LYS A 194 7.47 21.41 -1.71
CA LYS A 194 8.86 20.94 -1.85
C LYS A 194 9.05 19.54 -1.26
N ILE A 195 8.51 19.28 -0.06
CA ILE A 195 8.58 17.95 0.56
C ILE A 195 7.81 16.93 -0.27
N ALA A 196 6.65 17.29 -0.82
CA ALA A 196 5.90 16.40 -1.69
C ALA A 196 6.68 16.06 -2.97
N GLU A 197 7.37 17.03 -3.58
CA GLU A 197 8.23 16.81 -4.75
C GLU A 197 9.44 15.91 -4.41
N GLU A 198 10.09 16.13 -3.28
CA GLU A 198 11.22 15.32 -2.80
C GLU A 198 10.80 13.86 -2.49
N CYS A 199 9.56 13.64 -2.07
CA CYS A 199 9.03 12.31 -1.72
C CYS A 199 8.31 11.61 -2.88
N ALA A 200 8.20 12.27 -4.05
CA ALA A 200 7.47 11.72 -5.18
C ALA A 200 8.33 10.71 -5.96
N PHE A 201 7.82 9.50 -6.14
CA PHE A 201 8.45 8.49 -7.01
C PHE A 201 7.42 7.58 -7.67
N SER A 202 7.87 6.85 -8.72
CA SER A 202 6.98 6.00 -9.50
C SER A 202 6.52 4.76 -8.71
N TRP A 203 5.26 4.37 -8.92
CA TRP A 203 4.69 3.13 -8.41
C TRP A 203 5.35 1.86 -8.97
N ASP A 204 6.06 1.94 -10.09
CA ASP A 204 6.69 0.80 -10.76
C ASP A 204 7.70 0.05 -9.88
N ILE A 205 8.17 0.71 -8.81
CA ILE A 205 9.06 0.14 -7.80
C ILE A 205 8.37 -0.94 -6.96
N VAL A 206 7.05 -0.87 -6.85
CA VAL A 206 6.24 -1.81 -6.07
C VAL A 206 5.77 -2.99 -6.94
N ALA A 207 6.04 -2.96 -8.24
CA ALA A 207 5.76 -4.09 -9.13
C ALA A 207 6.53 -5.33 -8.63
N PRO A 208 5.84 -6.42 -8.31
CA PRO A 208 6.50 -7.62 -7.83
C PRO A 208 7.43 -8.14 -8.93
N ARG A 209 8.73 -8.18 -8.67
CA ARG A 209 9.66 -8.95 -9.49
C ARG A 209 9.41 -10.41 -9.17
N LEU A 210 8.68 -11.09 -10.03
CA LEU A 210 8.49 -12.52 -9.89
C LEU A 210 9.84 -13.22 -10.09
N PRO A 211 10.15 -14.26 -9.29
CA PRO A 211 11.36 -15.03 -9.48
C PRO A 211 11.31 -15.73 -10.84
N HIS A 212 12.45 -15.81 -11.51
CA HIS A 212 12.58 -16.54 -12.75
C HIS A 212 12.51 -18.05 -12.49
N PHE A 213 11.83 -18.75 -13.39
CA PHE A 213 11.80 -20.20 -13.40
C PHE A 213 12.88 -20.72 -14.37
N ALA A 214 13.68 -21.68 -13.91
CA ALA A 214 14.68 -22.31 -14.78
C ALA A 214 13.98 -23.14 -15.87
N VAL A 215 14.25 -22.80 -17.13
CA VAL A 215 13.73 -23.49 -18.30
C VAL A 215 14.87 -24.16 -19.09
N PRO A 216 14.57 -25.16 -19.93
CA PRO A 216 15.58 -25.76 -20.80
C PRO A 216 16.26 -24.78 -21.74
N ASP A 217 17.49 -25.06 -22.15
CA ASP A 217 18.25 -24.25 -23.10
C ASP A 217 17.47 -24.02 -24.40
N GLY A 218 17.44 -22.77 -24.81
CA GLY A 218 16.71 -22.34 -26.02
C GLY A 218 15.21 -22.05 -25.81
N GLU A 219 14.67 -22.27 -24.61
CA GLU A 219 13.28 -21.95 -24.28
C GLU A 219 13.18 -20.65 -23.49
N THR A 220 12.03 -19.99 -23.62
CA THR A 220 11.59 -18.94 -22.70
C THR A 220 10.59 -19.50 -21.70
N GLU A 221 10.37 -18.82 -20.57
CA GLU A 221 9.32 -19.24 -19.64
C GLU A 221 7.96 -19.38 -20.31
N MET A 222 7.65 -18.50 -21.27
CA MET A 222 6.37 -18.53 -21.99
C MET A 222 6.28 -19.71 -22.96
N SER A 223 7.33 -19.96 -23.77
CA SER A 223 7.35 -21.09 -24.70
C SER A 223 7.31 -22.43 -23.95
N TRP A 224 8.04 -22.52 -22.84
CA TRP A 224 8.03 -23.69 -21.97
C TRP A 224 6.68 -23.93 -21.31
N LEU A 225 6.04 -22.87 -20.77
CA LEU A 225 4.68 -22.95 -20.22
C LEU A 225 3.69 -23.46 -21.25
N ARG A 226 3.74 -22.91 -22.48
CA ARG A 226 2.88 -23.34 -23.59
C ARG A 226 3.04 -24.82 -23.91
N GLN A 227 4.28 -25.29 -24.06
CA GLN A 227 4.57 -26.70 -24.32
C GLN A 227 4.05 -27.62 -23.22
N LEU A 228 4.33 -27.28 -21.95
CA LEU A 228 3.87 -28.06 -20.82
C LEU A 228 2.35 -28.10 -20.74
N THR A 229 1.69 -26.96 -20.94
CA THR A 229 0.23 -26.87 -20.92
C THR A 229 -0.39 -27.79 -21.95
N TYR A 230 0.05 -27.76 -23.21
CA TYR A 230 -0.49 -28.62 -24.26
C TYR A 230 -0.18 -30.10 -24.05
N ARG A 231 1.04 -30.42 -23.64
CA ARG A 231 1.45 -31.78 -23.33
C ARG A 231 0.57 -32.41 -22.24
N ARG A 232 0.32 -31.66 -21.18
CA ARG A 232 -0.49 -32.12 -20.04
C ARG A 232 -1.99 -32.07 -20.35
N ALA A 233 -2.46 -31.08 -21.09
CA ALA A 233 -3.85 -31.00 -21.54
C ALA A 233 -4.27 -32.24 -22.32
N ARG A 234 -3.46 -32.67 -23.30
CA ARG A 234 -3.75 -33.91 -24.06
C ARG A 234 -4.00 -35.10 -23.15
N LYS A 235 -3.19 -35.27 -22.08
CA LYS A 235 -3.34 -36.37 -21.13
C LYS A 235 -4.60 -36.22 -20.27
N ARG A 236 -4.86 -35.01 -19.77
CA ARG A 236 -5.99 -34.78 -18.84
C ARG A 236 -7.34 -34.83 -19.55
N TYR A 237 -7.41 -34.40 -20.79
CA TYR A 237 -8.66 -34.43 -21.57
C TYR A 237 -8.95 -35.75 -22.28
N GLN A 238 -8.12 -36.79 -22.12
CA GLN A 238 -8.38 -38.09 -22.69
C GLN A 238 -9.70 -38.73 -22.23
N ALA A 239 -10.12 -38.42 -21.00
CA ALA A 239 -11.37 -38.92 -20.41
C ALA A 239 -12.59 -38.04 -20.76
N TYR A 240 -12.43 -37.00 -21.53
CA TYR A 240 -13.50 -36.06 -21.89
C TYR A 240 -13.87 -36.16 -23.36
N PRO A 241 -15.11 -35.74 -23.75
CA PRO A 241 -15.50 -35.70 -25.15
C PRO A 241 -14.58 -34.83 -26.00
N GLU A 242 -14.34 -35.20 -27.25
CA GLU A 242 -13.49 -34.44 -28.15
C GLU A 242 -13.93 -32.96 -28.33
N GLN A 243 -15.23 -32.70 -28.29
CA GLN A 243 -15.77 -31.33 -28.33
C GLN A 243 -15.34 -30.50 -27.11
N THR A 244 -15.28 -31.08 -25.93
CA THR A 244 -14.78 -30.41 -24.71
C THR A 244 -13.31 -30.05 -24.89
N TYR A 245 -12.50 -30.98 -25.39
CA TYR A 245 -11.08 -30.68 -25.65
C TYR A 245 -10.85 -29.58 -26.70
N ARG A 246 -11.66 -29.56 -27.77
CA ARG A 246 -11.58 -28.47 -28.76
C ARG A 246 -11.88 -27.10 -28.12
N ARG A 247 -12.92 -27.00 -27.31
CA ARG A 247 -13.24 -25.77 -26.56
C ARG A 247 -12.13 -25.40 -25.58
N ALA A 248 -11.57 -26.39 -24.88
CA ALA A 248 -10.45 -26.20 -23.97
C ALA A 248 -9.22 -25.62 -24.71
N ARG A 249 -8.91 -26.11 -25.91
CA ARG A 249 -7.78 -25.56 -26.70
C ARG A 249 -7.94 -24.06 -27.04
N THR A 250 -9.14 -23.65 -27.42
CA THR A 250 -9.42 -22.23 -27.68
C THR A 250 -9.23 -21.39 -26.41
N GLN A 251 -9.71 -21.91 -25.28
CA GLN A 251 -9.56 -21.21 -24.00
C GLN A 251 -8.10 -21.19 -23.51
N ILE A 252 -7.32 -22.27 -23.74
CA ILE A 252 -5.89 -22.32 -23.43
C ILE A 252 -5.14 -21.19 -24.17
N GLU A 253 -5.39 -21.01 -25.48
CA GLU A 253 -4.73 -19.94 -26.23
C GLU A 253 -5.10 -18.56 -25.70
N HIS A 254 -6.36 -18.34 -25.37
CA HIS A 254 -6.79 -17.08 -24.78
C HIS A 254 -6.08 -16.81 -23.44
N GLU A 255 -6.06 -17.80 -22.53
CA GLU A 255 -5.44 -17.64 -21.22
C GLU A 255 -3.91 -17.48 -21.32
N LEU A 256 -3.25 -18.24 -22.18
CA LEU A 256 -1.81 -18.10 -22.42
C LEU A 256 -1.46 -16.71 -22.98
N GLY A 257 -2.30 -16.15 -23.86
CA GLY A 257 -2.14 -14.78 -24.35
C GLY A 257 -2.25 -13.73 -23.22
N VAL A 258 -3.20 -13.91 -22.31
CA VAL A 258 -3.33 -13.02 -21.12
C VAL A 258 -2.12 -13.16 -20.19
N ILE A 259 -1.65 -14.39 -19.95
CA ILE A 259 -0.47 -14.65 -19.09
C ILE A 259 0.77 -13.99 -19.69
N GLU A 260 0.94 -14.04 -21.01
CA GLU A 260 2.04 -13.40 -21.73
C GLU A 260 1.99 -11.87 -21.61
N GLN A 261 0.80 -11.28 -21.87
CA GLN A 261 0.60 -9.83 -21.76
C GLN A 261 0.87 -9.29 -20.34
N LEU A 262 0.55 -10.07 -19.32
CA LEU A 262 0.77 -9.72 -17.91
C LEU A 262 2.19 -10.04 -17.41
N GLY A 263 3.00 -10.77 -18.19
CA GLY A 263 4.36 -11.14 -17.82
C GLY A 263 4.46 -12.16 -16.66
N PHE A 264 3.49 -13.10 -16.56
CA PHE A 264 3.41 -14.07 -15.45
C PHE A 264 3.71 -15.54 -15.81
N PRO A 265 4.39 -15.92 -16.89
CA PRO A 265 4.59 -17.32 -17.22
C PRO A 265 5.39 -18.07 -16.14
N GLY A 266 6.43 -17.46 -15.58
CA GLY A 266 7.24 -18.05 -14.51
C GLY A 266 6.43 -18.38 -13.26
N TYR A 267 5.44 -17.57 -12.89
CA TYR A 267 4.56 -17.83 -11.76
C TYR A 267 3.79 -19.16 -11.93
N PHE A 268 3.21 -19.42 -13.13
CA PHE A 268 2.49 -20.65 -13.39
C PHE A 268 3.42 -21.87 -13.38
N LEU A 269 4.64 -21.72 -13.86
CA LEU A 269 5.66 -22.78 -13.81
C LEU A 269 6.06 -23.12 -12.38
N ILE A 270 6.29 -22.10 -11.53
CA ILE A 270 6.60 -22.29 -10.10
C ILE A 270 5.45 -23.02 -9.38
N VAL A 271 4.21 -22.54 -9.57
CA VAL A 271 3.05 -23.17 -8.92
C VAL A 271 2.86 -24.59 -9.39
N MET A 272 3.06 -24.86 -10.67
CA MET A 272 3.04 -26.23 -11.23
C MET A 272 4.10 -27.12 -10.56
N ASP A 273 5.33 -26.65 -10.41
CA ASP A 273 6.41 -27.42 -9.78
C ASP A 273 6.12 -27.73 -8.30
N ILE A 274 5.56 -26.75 -7.57
CA ILE A 274 5.08 -26.96 -6.20
C ILE A 274 4.01 -28.08 -6.15
N VAL A 275 3.02 -28.03 -7.05
CA VAL A 275 1.96 -29.05 -7.09
C VAL A 275 2.52 -30.42 -7.48
N ASP A 276 3.44 -30.47 -8.43
CA ASP A 276 4.14 -31.71 -8.82
C ASP A 276 4.96 -32.28 -7.63
N PHE A 277 5.64 -31.42 -6.87
CA PHE A 277 6.32 -31.83 -5.64
C PHE A 277 5.34 -32.39 -4.63
N CYS A 278 4.23 -31.71 -4.36
CA CYS A 278 3.18 -32.20 -3.45
C CYS A 278 2.66 -33.58 -3.89
N ALA A 279 2.40 -33.75 -5.19
CA ALA A 279 1.94 -35.04 -5.72
C ALA A 279 2.96 -36.16 -5.51
N ARG A 280 4.26 -35.89 -5.73
CA ARG A 280 5.34 -36.86 -5.46
C ARG A 280 5.47 -37.25 -3.98
N GLN A 281 5.12 -36.35 -3.07
CA GLN A 281 5.20 -36.54 -1.63
C GLN A 281 3.86 -36.99 -0.99
N ASN A 282 2.83 -37.27 -1.79
CA ASN A 282 1.47 -37.58 -1.32
C ASN A 282 0.85 -36.46 -0.45
N ILE A 283 1.22 -35.22 -0.70
CA ILE A 283 0.64 -34.05 -0.04
C ILE A 283 -0.54 -33.55 -0.87
N LEU A 284 -1.71 -33.42 -0.26
CA LEU A 284 -2.88 -32.87 -0.93
C LEU A 284 -2.66 -31.37 -1.24
N ALA A 285 -2.77 -31.04 -2.52
CA ALA A 285 -2.71 -29.67 -3.02
C ALA A 285 -3.86 -29.42 -4.01
N GLN A 286 -4.53 -28.30 -3.87
CA GLN A 286 -5.66 -27.93 -4.74
C GLN A 286 -5.68 -26.43 -4.95
N GLY A 287 -5.67 -26.01 -6.21
CA GLY A 287 -5.93 -24.62 -6.59
C GLY A 287 -7.37 -24.24 -6.29
N ARG A 288 -7.58 -23.02 -5.77
CA ARG A 288 -8.90 -22.44 -5.46
C ARG A 288 -9.04 -21.01 -5.99
N GLY A 289 -10.22 -20.45 -5.82
CA GLY A 289 -10.52 -19.10 -6.35
C GLY A 289 -10.52 -19.09 -7.87
N SER A 290 -9.93 -18.08 -8.49
CA SER A 290 -9.87 -17.93 -9.94
C SER A 290 -9.11 -19.07 -10.64
N ALA A 291 -8.15 -19.71 -9.98
CA ALA A 291 -7.41 -20.84 -10.53
C ALA A 291 -8.34 -22.04 -10.85
N ALA A 292 -9.43 -22.22 -10.11
CA ALA A 292 -10.40 -23.27 -10.37
C ALA A 292 -11.15 -23.10 -11.71
N ASN A 293 -11.18 -21.88 -12.26
CA ASN A 293 -11.83 -21.55 -13.51
C ASN A 293 -10.86 -21.47 -14.71
N SER A 294 -9.57 -21.74 -14.50
CA SER A 294 -8.54 -21.66 -15.53
C SER A 294 -8.29 -23.03 -16.15
N VAL A 295 -8.37 -23.08 -17.50
CA VAL A 295 -8.04 -24.28 -18.28
C VAL A 295 -6.53 -24.52 -18.29
N VAL A 296 -5.72 -23.48 -18.22
CA VAL A 296 -4.25 -23.60 -18.05
C VAL A 296 -3.95 -24.25 -16.69
N CYS A 297 -4.54 -23.75 -15.60
CA CYS A 297 -4.36 -24.35 -14.28
C CYS A 297 -4.85 -25.82 -14.21
N PHE A 298 -5.98 -26.13 -14.81
CA PHE A 298 -6.44 -27.50 -14.95
C PHE A 298 -5.44 -28.35 -15.74
N SER A 299 -5.00 -27.89 -16.87
CA SER A 299 -4.04 -28.63 -17.73
C SER A 299 -2.74 -28.93 -16.99
N LEU A 300 -2.21 -27.97 -16.26
CA LEU A 300 -0.97 -28.09 -15.47
C LEU A 300 -1.10 -28.96 -14.23
N GLY A 301 -2.32 -29.28 -13.78
CA GLY A 301 -2.56 -30.07 -12.57
C GLY A 301 -2.72 -29.23 -11.30
N ILE A 302 -2.72 -27.91 -11.42
CA ILE A 302 -2.88 -26.97 -10.31
C ILE A 302 -4.28 -27.08 -9.69
N THR A 303 -5.29 -27.36 -10.51
CA THR A 303 -6.67 -27.63 -10.09
C THR A 303 -7.20 -28.92 -10.69
N ASN A 304 -8.14 -29.58 -10.01
CA ASN A 304 -8.79 -30.82 -10.48
C ASN A 304 -10.20 -30.57 -11.05
N ALA A 305 -10.75 -29.36 -10.93
CA ALA A 305 -12.02 -29.01 -11.52
C ALA A 305 -11.84 -28.66 -13.00
N GLU A 306 -12.54 -29.36 -13.90
CA GLU A 306 -12.49 -29.07 -15.35
C GLU A 306 -13.41 -27.85 -15.64
N PRO A 307 -12.87 -26.72 -16.11
CA PRO A 307 -13.64 -25.47 -16.12
C PRO A 307 -14.53 -25.27 -17.37
N VAL A 308 -14.34 -26.04 -18.44
CA VAL A 308 -15.09 -25.86 -19.69
C VAL A 308 -16.48 -26.48 -19.63
N SER A 309 -16.61 -27.60 -18.92
CA SER A 309 -17.90 -28.31 -18.74
C SER A 309 -18.83 -27.62 -17.74
N TYR A 310 -18.28 -26.84 -16.81
CA TYR A 310 -19.02 -26.16 -15.74
C TYR A 310 -19.22 -24.66 -16.04
N THR A 311 -19.80 -24.34 -17.21
CA THR A 311 -20.06 -22.92 -17.63
C THR A 311 -21.00 -22.16 -16.68
N HIS A 312 -21.77 -22.82 -15.87
CA HIS A 312 -22.69 -22.20 -14.89
C HIS A 312 -22.01 -21.80 -13.56
N LEU A 313 -20.75 -22.20 -13.32
CA LEU A 313 -19.94 -21.70 -12.20
C LEU A 313 -19.28 -20.34 -12.51
N ARG A 314 -19.45 -19.81 -13.73
CA ARG A 314 -19.03 -18.46 -14.13
C ARG A 314 -20.05 -17.39 -13.70
N ALA A 315 -20.83 -17.63 -12.66
CA ALA A 315 -21.77 -16.65 -12.19
C ALA A 315 -21.03 -15.63 -11.28
N HIS A 316 -20.99 -14.40 -11.78
CA HIS A 316 -20.82 -13.11 -11.13
C HIS A 316 -19.42 -12.71 -10.67
#